data_f1dcb3a778bfa1ee958035e923a960e8
#
_entry.id   f1dcb3a778bfa1ee958035e923a960e8
#
_cell.length_a   1.000
_cell.length_b   1.000
_cell.length_c   1.000
_cell.angle_alpha   90.00
_cell.angle_beta   90.00
_cell.angle_gamma   90.00
#
_symmetry.space_group_name_H-M   'P 1'
#
loop_
_entity.id
_entity.type
_entity.pdbx_description
1 polymer ?
#
loop_
_entity_poly.entity_id
_entity_poly.type
_entity_poly.pdbx_seq_one_letter_code
_entity_poly.pdbx_strand_id
1 'polypeptide(L)'
;LYLVTIHKDFLKIAEGLAAADRSKKDLAQAEEKVSEVLREARAKANEIIAQAEARRLQIIDAAKDEAVAEAQRVKSGADAEIEQSAGKAREELRKQVSVLALAGAEKLIRREIDGNAHKALLDELASEI
;
A
#
# COMPACT_ATOMS: atom_id res chain seq x y z
N LEU A 1 30.16 36.27 -81.86
CA LEU A 1 28.81 36.07 -81.32
C LEU A 1 28.56 34.62 -80.94
N TYR A 2 28.98 33.67 -81.78
CA TYR A 2 28.81 32.23 -81.48
C TYR A 2 29.57 31.75 -80.24
N LEU A 3 30.82 32.21 -80.10
CA LEU A 3 31.70 31.87 -79.00
C LEU A 3 31.17 32.37 -77.61
N VAL A 4 30.55 33.54 -77.61
CA VAL A 4 29.99 34.15 -76.39
C VAL A 4 28.75 33.39 -75.92
N THR A 5 27.92 32.94 -76.89
CA THR A 5 26.70 32.17 -76.63
C THR A 5 27.06 30.79 -76.09
N ILE A 6 28.03 30.11 -76.68
CA ILE A 6 28.56 28.81 -76.23
C ILE A 6 29.17 28.93 -74.86
N HIS A 7 29.89 29.97 -74.58
CA HIS A 7 30.48 30.22 -73.27
C HIS A 7 29.41 30.45 -72.18
N LYS A 8 28.37 31.21 -72.46
CA LYS A 8 27.22 31.41 -71.63
C LYS A 8 26.48 30.14 -71.34
N ASP A 9 26.25 29.31 -72.31
CA ASP A 9 25.60 28.01 -72.18
C ASP A 9 26.44 27.03 -71.37
N PHE A 10 27.75 27.05 -71.59
CA PHE A 10 28.70 26.25 -70.79
C PHE A 10 28.66 26.65 -69.29
N LEU A 11 28.65 27.95 -69.01
CA LEU A 11 28.55 28.46 -67.61
C LEU A 11 27.22 28.04 -66.95
N LYS A 12 26.13 28.10 -67.69
CA LYS A 12 24.80 27.63 -67.19
C LYS A 12 24.81 26.15 -66.82
N ILE A 13 25.41 25.34 -67.65
CA ILE A 13 25.55 23.92 -67.45
C ILE A 13 26.44 23.65 -66.23
N ALA A 14 27.55 24.37 -66.10
CA ALA A 14 28.45 24.27 -64.96
C ALA A 14 27.78 24.69 -63.64
N GLU A 15 26.99 25.75 -63.65
CA GLU A 15 26.19 26.21 -62.53
C GLU A 15 25.12 25.18 -62.15
N GLY A 16 24.45 24.58 -63.13
CA GLY A 16 23.47 23.51 -62.92
C GLY A 16 24.09 22.27 -62.28
N LEU A 17 25.26 21.84 -62.76
CA LEU A 17 26.00 20.73 -62.17
C LEU A 17 26.45 21.01 -60.73
N ALA A 18 26.94 22.24 -60.47
CA ALA A 18 27.34 22.63 -59.14
C ALA A 18 26.14 22.68 -58.18
N ALA A 19 24.97 23.14 -58.65
CA ALA A 19 23.74 23.16 -57.88
C ALA A 19 23.25 21.72 -57.58
N ALA A 20 23.34 20.81 -58.56
CA ALA A 20 23.00 19.41 -58.41
C ALA A 20 23.92 18.70 -57.37
N ASP A 21 25.23 18.99 -57.42
CA ASP A 21 26.19 18.46 -56.44
C ASP A 21 25.91 18.97 -55.02
N ARG A 22 25.57 20.24 -54.87
CA ARG A 22 25.15 20.82 -53.58
C ARG A 22 23.89 20.14 -53.05
N SER A 23 22.88 19.94 -53.91
CA SER A 23 21.64 19.28 -53.56
C SER A 23 21.89 17.83 -53.07
N LYS A 24 22.78 17.11 -53.75
CA LYS A 24 23.19 15.76 -53.31
C LYS A 24 23.86 15.77 -51.93
N LYS A 25 24.76 16.71 -51.69
CA LYS A 25 25.43 16.88 -50.39
C LYS A 25 24.44 17.24 -49.32
N ASP A 26 23.53 18.15 -49.58
CA ASP A 26 22.50 18.58 -48.64
C ASP A 26 21.55 17.43 -48.32
N LEU A 27 21.19 16.62 -49.30
CA LEU A 27 20.36 15.44 -49.09
C LEU A 27 21.08 14.39 -48.24
N ALA A 28 22.34 14.11 -48.53
CA ALA A 28 23.16 13.18 -47.75
C ALA A 28 23.32 13.64 -46.28
N GLN A 29 23.55 14.92 -46.07
CA GLN A 29 23.64 15.51 -44.71
C GLN A 29 22.27 15.44 -44.01
N ALA A 30 21.17 15.68 -44.69
CA ALA A 30 19.82 15.57 -44.13
C ALA A 30 19.50 14.14 -43.74
N GLU A 31 19.85 13.17 -44.60
CA GLU A 31 19.67 11.72 -44.29
C GLU A 31 20.49 11.29 -43.06
N GLU A 32 21.75 11.73 -42.99
CA GLU A 32 22.59 11.47 -41.85
C GLU A 32 22.02 12.06 -40.56
N LYS A 33 21.54 13.31 -40.64
CA LYS A 33 20.92 14.00 -39.50
C LYS A 33 19.65 13.32 -39.03
N VAL A 34 18.81 12.87 -39.97
CA VAL A 34 17.59 12.09 -39.67
C VAL A 34 17.95 10.75 -39.00
N SER A 35 18.96 10.06 -39.50
CA SER A 35 19.45 8.80 -38.92
C SER A 35 19.96 9.00 -37.50
N GLU A 36 20.69 10.08 -37.24
CA GLU A 36 21.19 10.42 -35.94
C GLU A 36 20.08 10.77 -34.94
N VAL A 37 19.11 11.58 -35.39
CA VAL A 37 17.95 11.95 -34.56
C VAL A 37 17.11 10.70 -34.23
N LEU A 38 16.92 9.80 -35.19
CA LEU A 38 16.22 8.52 -34.94
C LEU A 38 16.96 7.65 -33.94
N ARG A 39 18.29 7.57 -34.05
CA ARG A 39 19.11 6.83 -33.12
C ARG A 39 19.01 7.39 -31.69
N GLU A 40 19.12 8.70 -31.57
CA GLU A 40 18.98 9.39 -30.28
C GLU A 40 17.58 9.20 -29.68
N ALA A 41 16.55 9.31 -30.52
CA ALA A 41 15.17 9.11 -30.10
C ALA A 41 14.94 7.69 -29.60
N ARG A 42 15.49 6.68 -30.29
CA ARG A 42 15.42 5.28 -29.84
C ARG A 42 16.17 5.04 -28.53
N ALA A 43 17.37 5.61 -28.41
CA ALA A 43 18.15 5.52 -27.18
C ALA A 43 17.41 6.15 -26.00
N LYS A 44 16.80 7.31 -26.23
CA LYS A 44 16.01 8.01 -25.23
C LYS A 44 14.74 7.25 -24.85
N ALA A 45 14.07 6.67 -25.83
CA ALA A 45 12.91 5.83 -25.60
C ALA A 45 13.27 4.59 -24.75
N ASN A 46 14.38 3.93 -25.05
CA ASN A 46 14.87 2.79 -24.30
C ASN A 46 15.24 3.17 -22.85
N GLU A 47 15.84 4.35 -22.68
CA GLU A 47 16.15 4.88 -21.35
C GLU A 47 14.88 5.14 -20.54
N ILE A 48 13.88 5.76 -21.15
CA ILE A 48 12.59 6.03 -20.50
C ILE A 48 11.91 4.71 -20.09
N ILE A 49 11.94 3.71 -20.96
CA ILE A 49 11.37 2.37 -20.67
C ILE A 49 12.12 1.72 -19.52
N ALA A 50 13.46 1.78 -19.51
CA ALA A 50 14.26 1.22 -18.44
C ALA A 50 13.99 1.91 -17.08
N GLN A 51 13.87 3.24 -17.09
CA GLN A 51 13.52 4.00 -15.89
C GLN A 51 12.10 3.68 -15.42
N ALA A 52 11.15 3.54 -16.34
CA ALA A 52 9.78 3.17 -16.02
C ALA A 52 9.71 1.77 -15.40
N GLU A 53 10.47 0.80 -15.93
CA GLU A 53 10.56 -0.55 -15.38
C GLU A 53 11.16 -0.56 -13.97
N ALA A 54 12.24 0.18 -13.75
CA ALA A 54 12.85 0.32 -12.43
C ALA A 54 11.87 0.93 -11.42
N ARG A 55 11.17 1.97 -11.85
CA ARG A 55 10.16 2.64 -11.02
C ARG A 55 8.97 1.71 -10.72
N ARG A 56 8.56 0.92 -11.71
CA ARG A 56 7.51 -0.09 -11.51
C ARG A 56 7.87 -1.07 -10.40
N LEU A 57 9.08 -1.61 -10.43
CA LEU A 57 9.56 -2.52 -9.40
C LEU A 57 9.61 -1.87 -8.02
N GLN A 58 10.08 -0.63 -7.95
CA GLN A 58 10.10 0.13 -6.69
C GLN A 58 8.70 0.35 -6.13
N ILE A 59 7.74 0.69 -6.98
CA ILE A 59 6.34 0.90 -6.57
C ILE A 59 5.74 -0.41 -6.05
N ILE A 60 5.99 -1.53 -6.74
CA ILE A 60 5.50 -2.84 -6.30
C ILE A 60 6.09 -3.24 -4.96
N ASP A 61 7.40 -3.09 -4.79
CA ASP A 61 8.08 -3.42 -3.53
C ASP A 61 7.59 -2.54 -2.38
N ALA A 62 7.47 -1.24 -2.61
CA ALA A 62 6.92 -0.31 -1.62
C ALA A 62 5.47 -0.65 -1.25
N ALA A 63 4.64 -1.00 -2.24
CA ALA A 63 3.26 -1.41 -2.00
C ALA A 63 3.17 -2.72 -1.19
N LYS A 64 4.06 -3.68 -1.46
CA LYS A 64 4.14 -4.92 -0.67
C LYS A 64 4.53 -4.65 0.78
N ASP A 65 5.54 -3.82 0.99
CA ASP A 65 6.00 -3.46 2.33
C ASP A 65 4.90 -2.72 3.10
N GLU A 66 4.21 -1.79 2.45
CA GLU A 66 3.08 -1.07 3.03
C GLU A 66 1.92 -2.01 3.36
N ALA A 67 1.60 -2.95 2.48
CA ALA A 67 0.56 -3.94 2.72
C ALA A 67 0.89 -4.84 3.92
N VAL A 68 2.15 -5.29 4.06
CA VAL A 68 2.61 -6.08 5.22
C VAL A 68 2.52 -5.26 6.50
N ALA A 69 2.98 -4.01 6.48
CA ALA A 69 2.91 -3.12 7.63
C ALA A 69 1.47 -2.86 8.06
N GLU A 70 0.57 -2.62 7.10
CA GLU A 70 -0.86 -2.40 7.37
C GLU A 70 -1.53 -3.67 7.92
N ALA A 71 -1.24 -4.82 7.35
CA ALA A 71 -1.73 -6.11 7.85
C ALA A 71 -1.29 -6.35 9.31
N GLN A 72 -0.04 -6.05 9.62
CA GLN A 72 0.48 -6.16 10.98
C GLN A 72 -0.19 -5.18 11.93
N ARG A 73 -0.42 -3.96 11.50
CA ARG A 73 -1.14 -2.94 12.28
C ARG A 73 -2.56 -3.37 12.59
N VAL A 74 -3.28 -3.87 11.60
CA VAL A 74 -4.66 -4.35 11.75
C VAL A 74 -4.71 -5.56 12.68
N LYS A 75 -3.78 -6.49 12.53
CA LYS A 75 -3.67 -7.67 13.40
C LYS A 75 -3.39 -7.28 14.85
N SER A 76 -2.44 -6.38 15.08
CA SER A 76 -2.12 -5.90 16.45
C SER A 76 -3.31 -5.18 17.07
N GLY A 77 -4.03 -4.37 16.30
CA GLY A 77 -5.23 -3.69 16.74
C GLY A 77 -6.34 -4.67 17.10
N ALA A 78 -6.56 -5.69 16.26
CA ALA A 78 -7.54 -6.72 16.52
C ALA A 78 -7.20 -7.56 17.77
N ASP A 79 -5.93 -7.93 17.96
CA ASP A 79 -5.48 -8.65 19.13
C ASP A 79 -5.69 -7.83 20.41
N ALA A 80 -5.39 -6.54 20.39
CA ALA A 80 -5.63 -5.63 21.49
C ALA A 80 -7.12 -5.48 21.83
N GLU A 81 -7.97 -5.40 20.80
CA GLU A 81 -9.43 -5.32 20.95
C GLU A 81 -10.01 -6.60 21.54
N ILE A 82 -9.53 -7.77 21.07
CA ILE A 82 -9.92 -9.07 21.61
C ILE A 82 -9.54 -9.18 23.08
N GLU A 83 -8.34 -8.79 23.45
CA GLU A 83 -7.84 -8.83 24.83
C GLU A 83 -8.65 -7.89 25.74
N GLN A 84 -8.98 -6.71 25.27
CA GLN A 84 -9.85 -5.77 25.98
C GLN A 84 -11.26 -6.34 26.17
N SER A 85 -11.84 -6.92 25.13
CA SER A 85 -13.16 -7.55 25.19
C SER A 85 -13.18 -8.76 26.12
N ALA A 86 -12.12 -9.59 26.10
CA ALA A 86 -11.97 -10.71 27.01
C ALA A 86 -11.84 -10.25 28.47
N GLY A 87 -11.11 -9.16 28.71
CA GLY A 87 -10.98 -8.54 30.03
C GLY A 87 -12.31 -8.04 30.57
N LYS A 88 -13.08 -7.36 29.74
CA LYS A 88 -14.45 -6.90 30.10
C LYS A 88 -15.38 -8.07 30.39
N ALA A 89 -15.34 -9.11 29.56
CA ALA A 89 -16.15 -10.31 29.77
C ALA A 89 -15.81 -11.03 31.07
N ARG A 90 -14.52 -11.14 31.39
CA ARG A 90 -14.08 -11.72 32.68
C ARG A 90 -14.56 -10.89 33.85
N GLU A 91 -14.47 -9.57 33.78
CA GLU A 91 -14.92 -8.69 34.84
C GLU A 91 -16.44 -8.76 35.05
N GLU A 92 -17.19 -8.82 33.97
CA GLU A 92 -18.64 -9.02 34.01
C GLU A 92 -19.03 -10.36 34.63
N LEU A 93 -18.36 -11.45 34.20
CA LEU A 93 -18.52 -12.78 34.78
C LEU A 93 -18.18 -12.80 36.28
N ARG A 94 -17.12 -12.12 36.66
CA ARG A 94 -16.69 -12.02 38.06
C ARG A 94 -17.77 -11.36 38.92
N LYS A 95 -18.37 -10.29 38.44
CA LYS A 95 -19.52 -9.64 39.09
C LYS A 95 -20.73 -10.53 39.18
N GLN A 96 -21.08 -11.23 38.11
CA GLN A 96 -22.22 -12.17 38.14
C GLN A 96 -21.99 -13.34 39.10
N VAL A 97 -20.77 -13.91 39.11
CA VAL A 97 -20.43 -14.98 40.05
C VAL A 97 -20.48 -14.48 41.46
N SER A 98 -20.00 -13.27 41.76
CA SER A 98 -20.05 -12.68 43.11
C SER A 98 -21.48 -12.47 43.56
N VAL A 99 -22.35 -11.95 42.72
CA VAL A 99 -23.79 -11.76 43.04
C VAL A 99 -24.47 -13.13 43.27
N LEU A 100 -24.17 -14.12 42.42
CA LEU A 100 -24.74 -15.47 42.53
C LEU A 100 -24.24 -16.16 43.80
N ALA A 101 -22.95 -16.02 44.14
CA ALA A 101 -22.37 -16.56 45.36
C ALA A 101 -22.99 -15.96 46.63
N LEU A 102 -23.18 -14.63 46.63
CA LEU A 102 -23.87 -13.93 47.75
C LEU A 102 -25.33 -14.38 47.86
N ALA A 103 -26.05 -14.49 46.73
CA ALA A 103 -27.43 -14.95 46.73
C ALA A 103 -27.54 -16.39 47.22
N GLY A 104 -26.59 -17.26 46.81
CA GLY A 104 -26.52 -18.65 47.27
C GLY A 104 -26.21 -18.77 48.76
N ALA A 105 -25.26 -17.99 49.23
CA ALA A 105 -24.90 -17.93 50.67
C ALA A 105 -26.09 -17.41 51.50
N GLU A 106 -26.78 -16.39 51.03
CA GLU A 106 -27.97 -15.85 51.72
C GLU A 106 -29.08 -16.91 51.78
N LYS A 107 -29.33 -17.63 50.72
CA LYS A 107 -30.30 -18.74 50.71
C LYS A 107 -29.92 -19.85 51.67
N LEU A 108 -28.65 -20.21 51.72
CA LEU A 108 -28.16 -21.24 52.65
C LEU A 108 -28.32 -20.80 54.10
N ILE A 109 -27.98 -19.58 54.42
CA ILE A 109 -28.14 -19.01 55.79
C ILE A 109 -29.61 -18.99 56.17
N ARG A 110 -30.49 -18.52 55.33
CA ARG A 110 -31.94 -18.52 55.57
C ARG A 110 -32.48 -19.93 55.78
N ARG A 111 -32.02 -20.86 54.96
CA ARG A 111 -32.45 -22.28 55.06
C ARG A 111 -31.96 -22.91 56.36
N GLU A 112 -30.76 -22.59 56.82
CA GLU A 112 -30.27 -23.04 58.13
C GLU A 112 -30.97 -22.34 59.32
N ILE A 113 -31.27 -21.06 59.18
CA ILE A 113 -32.01 -20.30 60.22
C ILE A 113 -33.46 -20.84 60.35
N ASP A 114 -34.10 -21.20 59.23
CA ASP A 114 -35.45 -21.79 59.21
C ASP A 114 -35.42 -23.28 59.55
N GLY A 115 -34.25 -23.91 59.62
CA GLY A 115 -34.09 -25.31 59.97
C GLY A 115 -34.18 -25.56 61.46
N ASN A 116 -34.56 -26.82 61.81
CA ASN A 116 -34.75 -27.24 63.21
C ASN A 116 -33.53 -27.10 64.12
N ALA A 117 -32.32 -27.06 63.54
CA ALA A 117 -31.08 -26.87 64.27
C ALA A 117 -30.92 -25.46 64.86
N HIS A 118 -31.35 -24.43 64.12
CA HIS A 118 -31.33 -23.04 64.63
C HIS A 118 -32.49 -22.72 65.54
N LYS A 119 -33.59 -23.44 65.42
CA LYS A 119 -34.72 -23.33 66.35
C LYS A 119 -34.33 -23.82 67.74
N ALA A 120 -33.57 -24.88 67.82
CA ALA A 120 -33.03 -25.39 69.13
C ALA A 120 -32.07 -24.40 69.73
N LEU A 121 -31.20 -23.76 68.94
CA LEU A 121 -30.23 -22.73 69.43
C LEU A 121 -30.95 -21.47 69.90
N LEU A 122 -31.98 -21.05 69.20
CA LEU A 122 -32.82 -19.90 69.56
C LEU A 122 -33.63 -20.15 70.81
N ASP A 123 -34.15 -21.35 70.94
CA ASP A 123 -34.88 -21.82 72.17
C ASP A 123 -33.94 -21.90 73.41
N GLU A 124 -32.69 -22.33 73.17
CA GLU A 124 -31.66 -22.36 74.21
C GLU A 124 -31.27 -20.93 74.62
N LEU A 125 -31.08 -20.00 73.70
CA LEU A 125 -30.83 -18.59 73.96
C LEU A 125 -32.01 -17.91 74.65
N ALA A 126 -33.21 -18.23 74.32
CA ALA A 126 -34.43 -17.72 74.93
C ALA A 126 -34.58 -18.25 76.38
N SER A 127 -34.10 -19.45 76.66
CA SER A 127 -34.15 -20.02 78.02
C SER A 127 -33.09 -19.45 79.04
N GLU A 128 -32.05 -18.80 78.47
CA GLU A 128 -31.00 -18.09 79.23
C GLU A 128 -31.41 -16.67 79.67
N ILE A 129 -32.49 -16.16 79.11
CA ILE A 129 -33.07 -14.90 79.49
C ILE A 129 -34.19 -15.13 80.48
#